data_4110595aad1d1fe114caa47251bb49c5
#
_entry.id   4110595aad1d1fe114caa47251bb49c5
#
_cell.length_a   1.000
_cell.length_b   1.000
_cell.length_c   1.000
_cell.angle_alpha   90.00
_cell.angle_beta   90.00
_cell.angle_gamma   90.00
#
_symmetry.space_group_name_H-M   'P 1'
#
loop_
_entity.id
_entity.type
_entity.pdbx_description
1 polymer ?
#
loop_
_entity_poly.entity_id
_entity_poly.type
_entity_poly.pdbx_seq_one_letter_code
_entity_poly.pdbx_strand_id
1 'polypeptide(L)'
;MGNIVFKSYIPDFATGTVRVEDSAHPVVRGLPAAFTIENDEWYTYDRSPRPDMRVLANVDENSYEPSRSVRMGDHPVIWTNPQYKGRNVYFQFGHKADLFENSAFKTLFLNAIRWASER
;
A
#
# COMPACT_ATOMS: atom_id res chain seq x y z
N MET A 1 7.25 8.86 8.29
CA MET A 1 7.19 7.76 7.35
C MET A 1 6.89 8.19 5.90
N GLY A 2 5.96 9.08 5.63
CA GLY A 2 5.64 9.60 4.30
C GLY A 2 5.56 11.11 4.25
N ASN A 3 5.99 11.79 5.29
CA ASN A 3 5.81 13.23 5.46
C ASN A 3 4.36 13.69 5.23
N ILE A 4 3.43 12.90 5.75
CA ILE A 4 1.99 13.02 5.61
C ILE A 4 1.32 12.85 6.97
N VAL A 5 0.10 13.37 7.09
CA VAL A 5 -0.71 13.28 8.30
C VAL A 5 -1.97 12.46 8.00
N PHE A 6 -2.25 11.49 8.86
CA PHE A 6 -3.49 10.72 8.79
C PHE A 6 -4.70 11.65 8.87
N LYS A 7 -5.67 11.42 7.99
CA LYS A 7 -6.88 12.25 7.90
C LYS A 7 -8.14 11.48 8.26
N SER A 8 -8.38 10.35 7.61
CA SER A 8 -9.59 9.55 7.81
C SER A 8 -9.41 8.12 7.31
N TYR A 9 -10.40 7.31 7.57
CA TYR A 9 -10.49 5.92 7.11
C TYR A 9 -11.92 5.62 6.66
N ILE A 10 -12.09 4.56 5.90
CA ILE A 10 -13.42 4.09 5.51
C ILE A 10 -14.20 3.60 6.74
N PRO A 11 -15.54 3.79 6.78
CA PRO A 11 -16.33 3.41 7.95
C PRO A 11 -16.40 1.90 8.19
N ASP A 12 -16.35 1.11 7.12
CA ASP A 12 -16.38 -0.34 7.17
C ASP A 12 -15.21 -0.93 6.39
N PHE A 13 -14.76 -2.11 6.76
CA PHE A 13 -13.73 -2.82 6.01
C PHE A 13 -14.24 -3.17 4.60
N ALA A 14 -13.40 -2.99 3.61
CA ALA A 14 -13.75 -3.21 2.22
C ALA A 14 -12.61 -3.83 1.43
N THR A 15 -12.94 -4.50 0.33
CA THR A 15 -11.97 -5.03 -0.61
C THR A 15 -11.52 -3.93 -1.56
N GLY A 16 -10.22 -3.71 -1.64
CA GLY A 16 -9.62 -2.75 -2.55
C GLY A 16 -8.73 -3.40 -3.60
N THR A 17 -8.69 -2.83 -4.80
CA THR A 17 -7.77 -3.24 -5.87
C THR A 17 -6.52 -2.37 -5.82
N VAL A 18 -5.38 -3.01 -5.60
CA VAL A 18 -4.06 -2.36 -5.59
C VAL A 18 -3.41 -2.52 -6.95
N ARG A 19 -2.91 -1.42 -7.52
CA ARG A 19 -2.22 -1.39 -8.81
C ARG A 19 -0.75 -1.11 -8.62
N VAL A 20 0.11 -1.99 -9.15
CA VAL A 20 1.56 -1.81 -9.11
C VAL A 20 1.98 -0.74 -10.10
N GLU A 21 2.77 0.24 -9.64
CA GLU A 21 3.34 1.30 -10.48
C GLU A 21 4.80 1.04 -10.84
N ASP A 22 5.62 0.71 -9.86
CA ASP A 22 7.06 0.46 -10.04
C ASP A 22 7.36 -1.05 -10.04
N SER A 23 6.99 -1.71 -11.12
CA SER A 23 7.09 -3.17 -11.26
C SER A 23 8.53 -3.72 -11.21
N ALA A 24 9.53 -2.86 -11.42
CA ALA A 24 10.94 -3.24 -11.34
C ALA A 24 11.47 -3.31 -9.89
N HIS A 25 10.75 -2.74 -8.94
CA HIS A 25 11.21 -2.72 -7.54
C HIS A 25 11.12 -4.12 -6.90
N PRO A 26 12.17 -4.58 -6.19
CA PRO A 26 12.19 -5.92 -5.59
C PRO A 26 11.00 -6.24 -4.67
N VAL A 27 10.47 -5.26 -3.96
CA VAL A 27 9.34 -5.43 -3.02
C VAL A 27 8.07 -5.92 -3.73
N VAL A 28 7.84 -5.49 -4.96
CA VAL A 28 6.65 -5.87 -5.73
C VAL A 28 6.92 -6.96 -6.77
N ARG A 29 8.11 -7.53 -6.77
CA ARG A 29 8.49 -8.60 -7.71
C ARG A 29 7.58 -9.82 -7.53
N GLY A 30 7.10 -10.37 -8.65
CA GLY A 30 6.23 -11.55 -8.66
C GLY A 30 4.77 -11.25 -8.35
N LEU A 31 4.41 -9.99 -8.09
CA LEU A 31 3.01 -9.59 -7.97
C LEU A 31 2.40 -9.36 -9.36
N PRO A 32 1.10 -9.66 -9.54
CA PRO A 32 0.39 -9.25 -10.75
C PRO A 32 0.31 -7.71 -10.80
N ALA A 33 0.07 -7.15 -11.99
CA ALA A 33 -0.05 -5.70 -12.19
C ALA A 33 -1.15 -5.07 -11.33
N ALA A 34 -2.19 -5.84 -11.03
CA ALA A 34 -3.24 -5.48 -10.10
C ALA A 34 -3.62 -6.72 -9.26
N PHE A 35 -3.88 -6.50 -7.99
CA PHE A 35 -4.33 -7.55 -7.07
C PHE A 35 -5.31 -6.99 -6.05
N THR A 36 -6.14 -7.84 -5.48
CA THR A 36 -7.11 -7.45 -4.45
C THR A 36 -6.55 -7.68 -3.05
N ILE A 37 -6.89 -6.76 -2.16
CA ILE A 37 -6.73 -6.90 -0.71
C ILE A 37 -8.13 -6.94 -0.13
N GLU A 38 -8.52 -8.09 0.38
CA GLU A 38 -9.88 -8.34 0.84
C GLU A 38 -10.08 -7.81 2.26
N ASN A 39 -11.22 -7.17 2.45
CA ASN A 39 -11.77 -6.85 3.76
C ASN A 39 -10.77 -6.17 4.70
N ASP A 40 -10.16 -5.10 4.22
CA ASP A 40 -9.19 -4.30 4.96
C ASP A 40 -9.69 -2.87 5.19
N GLU A 41 -8.97 -2.11 6.00
CA GLU A 41 -9.24 -0.73 6.30
C GLU A 41 -8.41 0.19 5.39
N TRP A 42 -9.05 1.13 4.73
CA TRP A 42 -8.38 2.04 3.79
C TRP A 42 -8.30 3.45 4.39
N TYR A 43 -7.09 4.00 4.44
CA TYR A 43 -6.80 5.30 5.03
C TYR A 43 -6.68 6.39 3.98
N THR A 44 -6.99 7.61 4.38
CA THR A 44 -6.59 8.81 3.65
C THR A 44 -5.66 9.68 4.48
N TYR A 45 -4.86 10.47 3.80
CA TYR A 45 -3.90 11.39 4.37
C TYR A 45 -4.19 12.81 3.89
N ASP A 46 -3.59 13.80 4.54
CA ASP A 46 -3.73 15.21 4.18
C ASP A 46 -3.23 15.53 2.77
N ARG A 47 -2.32 14.71 2.26
CA ARG A 47 -1.75 14.82 0.91
C ARG A 47 -1.14 13.50 0.45
N SER A 48 -0.83 13.42 -0.84
CA SER A 48 -0.08 12.28 -1.38
C SER A 48 1.38 12.30 -0.88
N PRO A 49 1.95 11.14 -0.50
CA PRO A 49 3.37 11.04 -0.16
C PRO A 49 4.30 11.12 -1.39
N ARG A 50 3.76 11.10 -2.58
CA ARG A 50 4.50 10.97 -3.84
C ARG A 50 5.66 11.95 -4.03
N PRO A 51 5.57 13.25 -3.68
CA PRO A 51 6.68 14.17 -3.87
C PRO A 51 7.97 13.79 -3.13
N ASP A 52 7.83 13.11 -1.97
CA ASP A 52 8.95 12.80 -1.09
C ASP A 52 9.30 11.31 -1.04
N MET A 53 8.42 10.46 -1.56
CA MET A 53 8.52 9.01 -1.45
C MET A 53 8.62 8.35 -2.83
N ARG A 54 9.27 7.19 -2.88
CA ARG A 54 9.21 6.31 -4.04
C ARG A 54 7.97 5.44 -3.93
N VAL A 55 6.94 5.76 -4.69
CA VAL A 55 5.68 5.02 -4.71
C VAL A 55 5.81 3.75 -5.52
N LEU A 56 5.40 2.63 -4.96
CA LEU A 56 5.44 1.30 -5.60
C LEU A 56 4.06 0.86 -6.09
N ALA A 57 3.00 1.27 -5.41
CA ALA A 57 1.64 0.92 -5.78
C ALA A 57 0.62 1.91 -5.21
N ASN A 58 -0.52 1.99 -5.87
CA ASN A 58 -1.68 2.78 -5.44
C ASN A 58 -2.92 1.88 -5.32
N VAL A 59 -3.96 2.37 -4.66
CA VAL A 59 -5.27 1.72 -4.64
C VAL A 59 -6.22 2.42 -5.61
N ASP A 60 -7.03 1.64 -6.32
CA ASP A 60 -8.15 2.14 -7.09
C ASP A 60 -9.29 2.51 -6.14
N GLU A 61 -9.53 3.80 -5.97
CA GLU A 61 -10.54 4.31 -5.04
C GLU A 61 -11.98 3.91 -5.41
N ASN A 62 -12.21 3.55 -6.67
CA ASN A 62 -13.50 3.04 -7.10
C ASN A 62 -13.74 1.58 -6.70
N SER A 63 -12.69 0.87 -6.29
CA SER A 63 -12.77 -0.55 -5.94
C SER A 63 -13.29 -0.81 -4.53
N TYR A 64 -13.11 0.13 -3.59
CA TYR A 64 -13.59 -0.03 -2.22
C TYR A 64 -14.92 0.70 -1.99
N GLU A 65 -16.00 0.00 -2.17
CA GLU A 65 -17.33 0.46 -1.80
C GLU A 65 -17.67 -0.01 -0.35
N PRO A 66 -18.49 0.71 0.43
CA PRO A 66 -19.35 1.84 0.03
C PRO A 66 -18.77 3.23 0.25
N SER A 67 -17.49 3.36 0.47
CA SER A 67 -16.90 4.58 1.04
C SER A 67 -16.43 5.60 0.01
N ARG A 68 -17.30 6.04 -0.87
CA ARG A 68 -16.99 7.02 -1.93
C ARG A 68 -16.51 8.39 -1.43
N SER A 69 -16.78 8.72 -0.16
CA SER A 69 -16.35 10.00 0.43
C SER A 69 -14.89 9.99 0.90
N VAL A 70 -14.28 8.81 1.01
CA VAL A 70 -12.91 8.65 1.51
C VAL A 70 -11.95 8.55 0.34
N ARG A 71 -11.57 9.68 -0.24
CA ARG A 71 -10.76 9.77 -1.45
C ARG A 71 -9.61 10.75 -1.30
N MET A 72 -8.51 10.46 -2.00
CA MET A 72 -7.36 11.33 -2.14
C MET A 72 -7.15 11.81 -3.58
N GLY A 73 -7.72 11.10 -4.57
CA GLY A 73 -7.40 11.25 -5.98
C GLY A 73 -6.16 10.44 -6.35
N ASP A 74 -4.96 10.92 -6.02
CA ASP A 74 -3.73 10.11 -6.00
C ASP A 74 -3.66 9.38 -4.66
N HIS A 75 -3.68 8.05 -4.68
CA HIS A 75 -3.81 7.26 -3.46
C HIS A 75 -2.74 6.16 -3.35
N PRO A 76 -1.47 6.53 -3.13
CA PRO A 76 -0.42 5.56 -2.85
C PRO A 76 -0.71 4.73 -1.60
N VAL A 77 -0.43 3.44 -1.66
CA VAL A 77 -0.63 2.51 -0.54
C VAL A 77 0.62 1.69 -0.22
N ILE A 78 1.59 1.66 -1.13
CA ILE A 78 2.91 1.04 -0.90
C ILE A 78 3.98 2.03 -1.37
N TRP A 79 4.93 2.33 -0.48
CA TRP A 79 6.07 3.18 -0.83
C TRP A 79 7.31 2.90 0.01
N THR A 80 8.44 3.40 -0.45
CA THR A 80 9.69 3.46 0.30
C THR A 80 10.09 4.91 0.52
N ASN A 81 10.79 5.17 1.62
CA ASN A 81 11.35 6.49 1.90
C ASN A 81 12.85 6.49 1.56
N PRO A 82 13.28 7.11 0.44
CA PRO A 82 14.68 7.13 0.02
C PRO A 82 15.56 8.07 0.86
N GLN A 83 14.96 8.89 1.71
CA GLN A 83 15.70 9.83 2.55
C GLN A 83 16.35 9.15 3.77
N TYR A 84 15.90 7.96 4.14
CA TYR A 84 16.50 7.19 5.21
C TYR A 84 17.70 6.37 4.74
N LYS A 85 18.72 6.26 5.58
CA LYS A 85 19.90 5.43 5.29
C LYS A 85 19.54 3.93 5.19
N GLY A 86 18.60 3.49 6.02
CA GLY A 86 18.13 2.11 6.01
C GLY A 86 16.99 1.91 5.01
N ARG A 87 16.95 0.74 4.40
CA ARG A 87 15.82 0.35 3.55
C ARG A 87 14.56 0.21 4.40
N ASN A 88 13.47 0.74 3.90
CA ASN A 88 12.19 0.75 4.60
C ASN A 88 11.04 0.63 3.60
N VAL A 89 9.98 -0.04 4.00
CA VAL A 89 8.76 -0.20 3.21
C VAL A 89 7.57 0.14 4.09
N TYR A 90 6.68 0.92 3.56
CA TYR A 90 5.36 1.15 4.13
C TYR A 90 4.30 0.56 3.21
N PHE A 91 3.34 -0.15 3.78
CA PHE A 91 2.07 -0.48 3.15
C PHE A 91 0.96 -0.32 4.17
N GLN A 92 -0.16 0.31 3.76
CA GLN A 92 -1.18 0.75 4.70
C GLN A 92 -2.17 -0.33 5.11
N PHE A 93 -2.25 -1.42 4.38
CA PHE A 93 -3.15 -2.53 4.67
C PHE A 93 -2.50 -3.59 5.55
N GLY A 94 -3.30 -4.53 6.07
CA GLY A 94 -2.80 -5.58 6.96
C GLY A 94 -3.42 -5.56 8.36
N HIS A 95 -4.68 -5.12 8.47
CA HIS A 95 -5.35 -4.96 9.76
C HIS A 95 -5.85 -6.27 10.35
N LYS A 96 -6.02 -7.31 9.53
CA LYS A 96 -6.52 -8.61 9.96
C LYS A 96 -5.56 -9.73 9.63
N ALA A 97 -5.49 -10.72 10.51
CA ALA A 97 -4.66 -11.92 10.31
C ALA A 97 -5.05 -12.71 9.07
N ASP A 98 -6.33 -12.70 8.69
CA ASP A 98 -6.86 -13.37 7.50
C ASP A 98 -6.14 -12.94 6.21
N LEU A 99 -5.55 -11.75 6.19
CA LEU A 99 -4.81 -11.26 5.02
C LEU A 99 -3.60 -12.13 4.70
N PHE A 100 -3.05 -12.87 5.68
CA PHE A 100 -1.99 -13.84 5.42
C PHE A 100 -2.44 -15.06 4.60
N GLU A 101 -3.73 -15.23 4.35
CA GLU A 101 -4.25 -16.20 3.38
C GLU A 101 -4.18 -15.68 1.93
N ASN A 102 -4.08 -14.36 1.75
CA ASN A 102 -3.95 -13.74 0.43
C ASN A 102 -2.54 -13.95 -0.12
N SER A 103 -2.44 -14.59 -1.30
CA SER A 103 -1.14 -14.95 -1.90
C SER A 103 -0.32 -13.72 -2.31
N ALA A 104 -0.95 -12.67 -2.81
CA ALA A 104 -0.29 -11.42 -3.17
C ALA A 104 0.28 -10.73 -1.93
N PHE A 105 -0.49 -10.69 -0.84
CA PHE A 105 -0.01 -10.13 0.42
C PHE A 105 1.19 -10.91 0.98
N LYS A 106 1.13 -12.24 0.97
CA LYS A 106 2.27 -13.08 1.40
C LYS A 106 3.53 -12.75 0.60
N THR A 107 3.41 -12.68 -0.72
CA THR A 107 4.53 -12.37 -1.60
C THR A 107 5.10 -10.99 -1.29
N LEU A 108 4.23 -9.97 -1.17
CA LEU A 108 4.61 -8.61 -0.81
C LEU A 108 5.36 -8.57 0.52
N PHE A 109 4.79 -9.21 1.54
CA PHE A 109 5.33 -9.21 2.90
C PHE A 109 6.73 -9.85 2.95
N LEU A 110 6.89 -11.02 2.32
CA LEU A 110 8.18 -11.71 2.24
C LEU A 110 9.23 -10.91 1.46
N ASN A 111 8.83 -10.31 0.32
CA ASN A 111 9.70 -9.46 -0.46
C ASN A 111 10.16 -8.23 0.34
N ALA A 112 9.22 -7.62 1.07
CA ALA A 112 9.52 -6.45 1.91
C ALA A 112 10.55 -6.77 2.99
N ILE A 113 10.38 -7.89 3.70
CA ILE A 113 11.33 -8.35 4.72
C ILE A 113 12.71 -8.61 4.09
N ARG A 114 12.76 -9.37 3.01
CA ARG A 114 14.01 -9.70 2.32
C ARG A 114 14.75 -8.45 1.89
N TRP A 115 14.06 -7.57 1.17
CA TRP A 115 14.67 -6.35 0.66
C TRP A 115 15.13 -5.40 1.78
N ALA A 116 14.34 -5.25 2.84
CA ALA A 116 14.69 -4.38 3.96
C ALA A 116 15.85 -4.94 4.80
N SER A 117 16.04 -6.26 4.85
CA SER A 117 17.12 -6.91 5.59
C SER A 117 18.45 -6.98 4.82
N GLU A 118 18.43 -6.80 3.52
CA GLU A 118 19.66 -6.76 2.70
C GLU A 118 20.44 -5.47 2.95
N ARG A 119 21.75 -5.63 3.03
CA ARG A 119 22.68 -4.50 3.22
C ARG A 119 23.23 -3.99 1.90
#